data_849f58092cbd1a11047b4042a61f66b9
#
_entry.id   849f58092cbd1a11047b4042a61f66b9
#
_cell.length_a   1.000
_cell.length_b   1.000
_cell.length_c   1.000
_cell.angle_alpha   90.00
_cell.angle_beta   90.00
_cell.angle_gamma   90.00
#
_symmetry.space_group_name_H-M   'P 1'
#
loop_
_entity.id
_entity.type
_entity.pdbx_description
1 polymer ?
#
loop_
_entity_poly.entity_id
_entity_poly.type
_entity_poly.pdbx_seq_one_letter_code
_entity_poly.pdbx_strand_id
1 'polypeptide(L)'
;MKVVGIFYAPKTCSVLKIYLCSPPCFLASFLLESTHSIILKRGVFVPVGIIVNSIAIFLGGICGGLLEERLSDRFKKEITLIFGLCSMGMGISTIVLMKNMPAVVFAVIIGTAVGLAFHVEQRLRGAASVMQKPISKLVGEQTHMSQEAFQIQLVTIIVLFCASGTGIYGSLDAGVTGDHTILIAKSILDFFTAAIFACNLGYVVSVIALPQFVIFFLLFLGAKLIFPLTNPTMIADFKAVGGFLMLATGFRMVNIKQFPTADMIPAMVFAMPFSYLWTAIIMPML
;
A
#
# COMPACT_ATOMS: atom_id res chain seq x y z
N MET A 1 31.39 42.35 30.64
CA MET A 1 30.99 42.99 29.36
C MET A 1 29.96 42.11 28.69
N LYS A 2 28.73 42.61 28.61
CA LYS A 2 27.57 41.98 27.95
C LYS A 2 27.69 42.18 26.43
N VAL A 3 27.41 41.17 25.61
CA VAL A 3 26.83 41.37 24.29
C VAL A 3 25.74 40.31 24.07
N VAL A 4 24.52 40.78 24.12
CA VAL A 4 23.29 40.10 23.71
C VAL A 4 23.18 40.26 22.18
N GLY A 5 23.14 39.16 21.44
CA GLY A 5 22.87 39.16 20.01
C GLY A 5 21.47 38.61 19.73
N ILE A 6 20.51 39.51 19.53
CA ILE A 6 19.17 39.23 19.06
C ILE A 6 19.26 38.94 17.56
N PHE A 7 18.96 37.70 17.11
CA PHE A 7 18.75 37.41 15.68
C PHE A 7 17.28 37.64 15.33
N TYR A 8 17.03 38.71 14.62
CA TYR A 8 15.81 39.02 13.92
C TYR A 8 15.66 38.09 12.69
N ALA A 9 14.57 37.37 12.57
CA ALA A 9 14.20 36.68 11.35
C ALA A 9 13.62 37.68 10.33
N PRO A 10 14.08 37.72 9.08
CA PRO A 10 13.46 38.57 8.08
C PRO A 10 12.18 37.91 7.52
N LYS A 11 11.06 38.57 7.76
CA LYS A 11 9.80 38.39 7.03
C LYS A 11 9.93 39.00 5.63
N THR A 12 10.52 38.31 4.67
CA THR A 12 10.49 38.74 3.27
C THR A 12 10.77 37.55 2.36
N CYS A 13 9.77 36.70 2.15
CA CYS A 13 9.78 35.74 1.03
C CYS A 13 8.35 35.39 0.58
N SER A 14 7.47 36.39 0.46
CA SER A 14 6.08 36.17 -0.02
C SER A 14 5.78 36.78 -1.40
N VAL A 15 6.74 37.33 -2.10
CA VAL A 15 6.47 38.05 -3.37
C VAL A 15 7.11 37.39 -4.60
N LEU A 16 8.01 36.41 -4.43
CA LEU A 16 8.71 35.79 -5.58
C LEU A 16 8.13 34.44 -6.05
N LYS A 17 7.01 33.98 -5.47
CA LYS A 17 6.33 32.71 -5.86
C LYS A 17 5.22 32.86 -6.90
N ILE A 18 4.96 34.08 -7.38
CA ILE A 18 3.78 34.36 -8.22
C ILE A 18 4.08 34.30 -9.75
N TYR A 19 5.33 34.21 -10.17
CA TYR A 19 5.67 34.38 -11.61
C TYR A 19 6.17 33.15 -12.39
N LEU A 20 6.09 31.93 -11.82
CA LEU A 20 6.59 30.73 -12.52
C LEU A 20 5.66 29.50 -12.48
N CYS A 21 4.34 29.69 -12.36
CA CYS A 21 3.41 28.57 -12.48
C CYS A 21 2.39 28.88 -13.58
N SER A 22 2.37 28.07 -14.63
CA SER A 22 1.38 28.16 -15.70
C SER A 22 -0.05 27.94 -15.14
N PRO A 23 -1.11 28.56 -15.68
CA PRO A 23 -2.47 28.56 -15.17
C PRO A 23 -3.08 27.20 -14.78
N PRO A 24 -2.80 26.09 -15.47
CA PRO A 24 -3.39 24.80 -15.11
C PRO A 24 -2.83 24.18 -13.81
N CYS A 25 -1.56 24.46 -13.45
CA CYS A 25 -0.99 23.93 -12.20
C CYS A 25 -1.52 24.65 -10.94
N PHE A 26 -1.82 25.93 -11.03
CA PHE A 26 -2.37 26.71 -9.93
C PHE A 26 -3.80 26.29 -9.61
N LEU A 27 -4.61 26.01 -10.65
CA LEU A 27 -6.00 25.54 -10.45
C LEU A 27 -6.04 24.13 -9.84
N ALA A 28 -5.14 23.25 -10.25
CA ALA A 28 -5.03 21.91 -9.71
C ALA A 28 -4.57 21.92 -8.24
N SER A 29 -3.57 22.73 -7.89
CA SER A 29 -3.12 22.90 -6.49
C SER A 29 -4.19 23.53 -5.62
N PHE A 30 -4.89 24.55 -6.12
CA PHE A 30 -5.97 25.22 -5.38
C PHE A 30 -7.20 24.33 -5.19
N LEU A 31 -7.55 23.53 -6.20
CA LEU A 31 -8.64 22.54 -6.08
C LEU A 31 -8.27 21.40 -5.13
N LEU A 32 -7.02 20.94 -5.14
CA LEU A 32 -6.51 19.92 -4.21
C LEU A 32 -6.48 20.45 -2.76
N GLU A 33 -6.00 21.66 -2.54
CA GLU A 33 -5.97 22.29 -1.21
C GLU A 33 -7.37 22.62 -0.71
N SER A 34 -8.25 23.09 -1.58
CA SER A 34 -9.64 23.42 -1.25
C SER A 34 -10.47 22.19 -0.93
N THR A 35 -10.31 21.09 -1.71
CA THR A 35 -10.96 19.79 -1.44
C THR A 35 -10.42 19.17 -0.15
N HIS A 36 -9.12 19.22 0.10
CA HIS A 36 -8.52 18.71 1.33
C HIS A 36 -9.02 19.45 2.58
N SER A 37 -9.17 20.78 2.48
CA SER A 37 -9.68 21.63 3.58
C SER A 37 -11.17 21.44 3.87
N ILE A 38 -12.00 21.19 2.84
CA ILE A 38 -13.45 20.97 2.98
C ILE A 38 -13.73 19.56 3.55
N ILE A 39 -12.95 18.56 3.18
CA ILE A 39 -13.09 17.18 3.65
C ILE A 39 -12.69 17.07 5.13
N LEU A 40 -11.65 17.79 5.58
CA LEU A 40 -11.21 17.80 6.98
C LEU A 40 -12.23 18.47 7.92
N LYS A 41 -13.02 19.45 7.45
CA LYS A 41 -14.00 20.15 8.28
C LYS A 41 -15.30 19.40 8.55
N ARG A 42 -15.61 18.32 7.81
CA ARG A 42 -16.88 17.58 7.96
C ARG A 42 -16.77 16.20 8.60
N GLY A 43 -15.61 15.74 9.05
CA GLY A 43 -15.46 14.42 9.69
C GLY A 43 -15.82 13.23 8.77
N VAL A 44 -16.04 13.45 7.48
CA VAL A 44 -16.25 12.39 6.49
C VAL A 44 -14.87 11.94 6.01
N PHE A 45 -14.38 10.88 6.60
CA PHE A 45 -13.16 10.20 6.13
C PHE A 45 -13.48 9.55 4.77
N VAL A 46 -13.14 10.23 3.69
CA VAL A 46 -13.25 9.66 2.34
C VAL A 46 -12.04 8.75 2.11
N PRO A 47 -12.21 7.52 1.62
CA PRO A 47 -11.11 6.58 1.37
C PRO A 47 -10.35 6.92 0.07
N VAL A 48 -9.84 8.17 -0.01
CA VAL A 48 -9.22 8.72 -1.24
C VAL A 48 -8.11 7.80 -1.76
N GLY A 49 -7.21 7.33 -0.91
CA GLY A 49 -6.11 6.46 -1.33
C GLY A 49 -6.60 5.15 -1.93
N ILE A 50 -7.70 4.57 -1.41
CA ILE A 50 -8.28 3.33 -1.94
C ILE A 50 -8.90 3.58 -3.31
N ILE A 51 -9.65 4.68 -3.45
CA ILE A 51 -10.27 5.06 -4.72
C ILE A 51 -9.18 5.27 -5.79
N VAL A 52 -8.14 6.04 -5.46
CA VAL A 52 -7.02 6.31 -6.38
C VAL A 52 -6.31 5.01 -6.76
N ASN A 53 -6.08 4.11 -5.80
CA ASN A 53 -5.42 2.82 -6.07
C ASN A 53 -6.27 1.93 -6.99
N SER A 54 -7.58 1.84 -6.75
CA SER A 54 -8.47 1.05 -7.59
C SER A 54 -8.59 1.62 -9.01
N ILE A 55 -8.68 2.94 -9.15
CA ILE A 55 -8.65 3.61 -10.45
C ILE A 55 -7.31 3.36 -11.17
N ALA A 56 -6.19 3.39 -10.45
CA ALA A 56 -4.87 3.11 -11.01
C ALA A 56 -4.78 1.69 -11.59
N ILE A 57 -5.25 0.67 -10.86
CA ILE A 57 -5.31 -0.72 -11.37
C ILE A 57 -6.23 -0.82 -12.58
N PHE A 58 -7.41 -0.20 -12.52
CA PHE A 58 -8.38 -0.21 -13.62
C PHE A 58 -7.79 0.41 -14.89
N LEU A 59 -7.23 1.61 -14.80
CA LEU A 59 -6.62 2.30 -15.93
C LEU A 59 -5.35 1.60 -16.42
N GLY A 60 -4.52 1.09 -15.51
CA GLY A 60 -3.35 0.29 -15.86
C GLY A 60 -3.72 -0.96 -16.65
N GLY A 61 -4.77 -1.67 -16.22
CA GLY A 61 -5.30 -2.84 -16.95
C GLY A 61 -5.81 -2.49 -18.35
N ILE A 62 -6.50 -1.36 -18.53
CA ILE A 62 -6.93 -0.88 -19.85
C ILE A 62 -5.71 -0.51 -20.71
N CYS A 63 -4.79 0.30 -20.17
CA CYS A 63 -3.60 0.73 -20.92
C CYS A 63 -2.76 -0.49 -21.35
N GLY A 64 -2.55 -1.46 -20.47
CA GLY A 64 -1.80 -2.66 -20.79
C GLY A 64 -2.49 -3.55 -21.84
N GLY A 65 -3.82 -3.70 -21.74
CA GLY A 65 -4.60 -4.42 -22.75
C GLY A 65 -4.56 -3.75 -24.13
N LEU A 66 -4.44 -2.42 -24.20
CA LEU A 66 -4.25 -1.68 -25.46
C LEU A 66 -2.81 -1.80 -25.99
N LEU A 67 -1.82 -1.95 -25.12
CA LEU A 67 -0.42 -2.10 -25.49
C LEU A 67 -0.10 -3.53 -25.92
N GLU A 68 -0.85 -4.53 -25.45
CA GLU A 68 -0.67 -5.96 -25.72
C GLU A 68 0.82 -6.38 -25.62
N GLU A 69 1.38 -7.03 -26.65
CA GLU A 69 2.77 -7.50 -26.67
C GLU A 69 3.81 -6.45 -27.05
N ARG A 70 3.44 -5.16 -27.15
CA ARG A 70 4.37 -4.09 -27.58
C ARG A 70 5.50 -3.81 -26.59
N LEU A 71 5.31 -4.16 -25.31
CA LEU A 71 6.34 -4.00 -24.29
C LEU A 71 7.31 -5.18 -24.31
N SER A 72 8.61 -4.90 -24.48
CA SER A 72 9.64 -5.94 -24.45
C SER A 72 9.73 -6.60 -23.06
N ASP A 73 10.03 -7.91 -23.01
CA ASP A 73 10.18 -8.65 -21.75
C ASP A 73 11.29 -8.07 -20.88
N ARG A 74 12.35 -7.54 -21.51
CA ARG A 74 13.41 -6.84 -20.79
C ARG A 74 12.86 -5.61 -20.07
N PHE A 75 12.03 -4.79 -20.71
CA PHE A 75 11.42 -3.62 -20.08
C PHE A 75 10.53 -4.03 -18.90
N LYS A 76 9.65 -5.03 -19.11
CA LYS A 76 8.77 -5.55 -18.04
C LYS A 76 9.56 -6.01 -16.82
N LYS A 77 10.68 -6.73 -17.05
CA LYS A 77 11.55 -7.24 -15.98
C LYS A 77 12.27 -6.12 -15.24
N GLU A 78 12.95 -5.24 -15.95
CA GLU A 78 13.74 -4.17 -15.33
C GLU A 78 12.87 -3.20 -14.52
N ILE A 79 11.71 -2.81 -15.06
CA ILE A 79 10.82 -1.89 -14.33
C ILE A 79 10.22 -2.54 -13.06
N THR A 80 9.98 -3.86 -13.08
CA THR A 80 9.53 -4.61 -11.89
C THR A 80 10.59 -4.59 -10.78
N LEU A 81 11.89 -4.66 -11.13
CA LEU A 81 12.97 -4.51 -10.15
C LEU A 81 12.96 -3.11 -9.50
N ILE A 82 12.70 -2.07 -10.29
CA ILE A 82 12.57 -0.69 -9.76
C ILE A 82 11.37 -0.58 -8.81
N PHE A 83 10.23 -1.21 -9.11
CA PHE A 83 9.09 -1.23 -8.19
C PHE A 83 9.44 -1.91 -6.87
N GLY A 84 10.19 -3.01 -6.92
CA GLY A 84 10.70 -3.67 -5.71
C GLY A 84 11.59 -2.74 -4.89
N LEU A 85 12.49 -2.01 -5.54
CA LEU A 85 13.36 -1.02 -4.89
C LEU A 85 12.53 0.11 -4.24
N CYS A 86 11.53 0.64 -4.93
CA CYS A 86 10.62 1.65 -4.36
C CYS A 86 9.85 1.11 -3.15
N SER A 87 9.36 -0.14 -3.20
CA SER A 87 8.69 -0.80 -2.08
C SER A 87 9.62 -0.95 -0.88
N MET A 88 10.89 -1.33 -1.10
CA MET A 88 11.90 -1.38 -0.03
C MET A 88 12.14 0.02 0.58
N GLY A 89 12.29 1.05 -0.25
CA GLY A 89 12.46 2.44 0.21
C GLY A 89 11.31 2.92 1.09
N MET A 90 10.07 2.66 0.67
CA MET A 90 8.88 2.95 1.49
C MET A 90 8.88 2.15 2.80
N GLY A 91 9.25 0.87 2.75
CA GLY A 91 9.36 0.03 3.94
C GLY A 91 10.36 0.58 4.95
N ILE A 92 11.56 0.93 4.50
CA ILE A 92 12.62 1.50 5.36
C ILE A 92 12.14 2.81 5.99
N SER A 93 11.56 3.73 5.20
CA SER A 93 11.07 5.02 5.70
C SER A 93 9.99 4.86 6.79
N THR A 94 9.21 3.79 6.70
CA THR A 94 8.14 3.51 7.66
C THR A 94 8.67 2.80 8.92
N ILE A 95 9.67 1.92 8.78
CA ILE A 95 10.34 1.24 9.91
C ILE A 95 11.01 2.25 10.85
N VAL A 96 11.56 3.34 10.32
CA VAL A 96 12.21 4.39 11.11
C VAL A 96 11.26 5.06 12.12
N LEU A 97 9.95 4.98 11.92
CA LEU A 97 8.94 5.54 12.83
C LEU A 97 8.79 4.73 14.14
N MET A 98 9.38 3.54 14.23
CA MET A 98 9.30 2.61 15.35
C MET A 98 9.66 3.28 16.69
N LYS A 99 8.85 3.03 17.72
CA LYS A 99 9.08 3.51 19.09
C LYS A 99 9.57 2.40 20.02
N ASN A 100 8.96 1.22 19.96
CA ASN A 100 9.27 0.07 20.80
C ASN A 100 9.84 -1.07 19.94
N MET A 101 11.15 -1.03 19.67
CA MET A 101 11.79 -2.05 18.83
C MET A 101 11.51 -3.49 19.28
N PRO A 102 11.61 -3.88 20.57
CA PRO A 102 11.35 -5.26 20.97
C PRO A 102 9.91 -5.69 20.70
N ALA A 103 8.92 -4.81 20.93
CA ALA A 103 7.51 -5.10 20.67
C ALA A 103 7.25 -5.32 19.17
N VAL A 104 7.85 -4.49 18.31
CA VAL A 104 7.74 -4.60 16.85
C VAL A 104 8.37 -5.90 16.35
N VAL A 105 9.61 -6.20 16.78
CA VAL A 105 10.30 -7.45 16.40
C VAL A 105 9.50 -8.67 16.85
N PHE A 106 8.98 -8.65 18.07
CA PHE A 106 8.16 -9.73 18.61
C PHE A 106 6.86 -9.90 17.82
N ALA A 107 6.20 -8.78 17.47
CA ALA A 107 4.99 -8.80 16.64
C ALA A 107 5.26 -9.42 15.25
N VAL A 108 6.37 -9.07 14.61
CA VAL A 108 6.74 -9.63 13.30
C VAL A 108 7.01 -11.13 13.40
N ILE A 109 7.78 -11.58 14.40
CA ILE A 109 8.12 -13.00 14.57
C ILE A 109 6.88 -13.81 14.90
N ILE A 110 6.15 -13.46 15.96
CA ILE A 110 4.98 -14.22 16.42
C ILE A 110 3.85 -14.15 15.39
N GLY A 111 3.59 -12.98 14.82
CA GLY A 111 2.57 -12.82 13.80
C GLY A 111 2.84 -13.65 12.54
N THR A 112 4.11 -13.70 12.10
CA THR A 112 4.51 -14.57 10.99
C THR A 112 4.40 -16.04 11.35
N ALA A 113 4.83 -16.44 12.56
CA ALA A 113 4.70 -17.82 13.03
C ALA A 113 3.23 -18.28 13.05
N VAL A 114 2.34 -17.41 13.54
CA VAL A 114 0.88 -17.66 13.52
C VAL A 114 0.38 -17.75 12.08
N GLY A 115 0.80 -16.84 11.19
CA GLY A 115 0.40 -16.87 9.78
C GLY A 115 0.80 -18.17 9.09
N LEU A 116 2.03 -18.62 9.31
CA LEU A 116 2.55 -19.90 8.79
C LEU A 116 1.77 -21.09 9.38
N ALA A 117 1.50 -21.10 10.69
CA ALA A 117 0.74 -22.18 11.35
C ALA A 117 -0.69 -22.28 10.79
N PHE A 118 -1.31 -21.15 10.48
CA PHE A 118 -2.66 -21.09 9.88
C PHE A 118 -2.65 -21.14 8.36
N HIS A 119 -1.49 -21.25 7.72
CA HIS A 119 -1.34 -21.28 6.26
C HIS A 119 -2.09 -20.13 5.56
N VAL A 120 -1.90 -18.89 6.02
CA VAL A 120 -2.64 -17.72 5.54
C VAL A 120 -2.43 -17.49 4.05
N GLU A 121 -1.19 -17.64 3.52
CA GLU A 121 -0.92 -17.51 2.10
C GLU A 121 -1.71 -18.53 1.27
N GLN A 122 -1.79 -19.79 1.71
CA GLN A 122 -2.55 -20.83 1.00
C GLN A 122 -4.04 -20.55 0.99
N ARG A 123 -4.59 -20.07 2.10
CA ARG A 123 -6.01 -19.67 2.21
C ARG A 123 -6.32 -18.48 1.29
N LEU A 124 -5.45 -17.48 1.23
CA LEU A 124 -5.60 -16.33 0.35
C LEU A 124 -5.53 -16.75 -1.13
N ARG A 125 -4.61 -17.66 -1.49
CA ARG A 125 -4.57 -18.24 -2.84
C ARG A 125 -5.85 -19.02 -3.17
N GLY A 126 -6.37 -19.78 -2.21
CA GLY A 126 -7.66 -20.47 -2.35
C GLY A 126 -8.81 -19.49 -2.58
N ALA A 127 -8.90 -18.41 -1.81
CA ALA A 127 -9.90 -17.36 -2.02
C ALA A 127 -9.75 -16.69 -3.39
N ALA A 128 -8.52 -16.38 -3.81
CA ALA A 128 -8.25 -15.80 -5.12
C ALA A 128 -8.67 -16.74 -6.27
N SER A 129 -8.50 -18.05 -6.13
CA SER A 129 -8.95 -19.03 -7.13
C SER A 129 -10.48 -19.12 -7.25
N VAL A 130 -11.20 -18.85 -6.16
CA VAL A 130 -12.67 -18.72 -6.20
C VAL A 130 -13.09 -17.44 -6.92
N MET A 131 -12.39 -16.34 -6.65
CA MET A 131 -12.64 -15.03 -7.31
C MET A 131 -12.29 -15.06 -8.81
N GLN A 132 -11.32 -15.85 -9.22
CA GLN A 132 -10.91 -16.01 -10.61
C GLN A 132 -12.07 -16.46 -11.51
N LYS A 133 -12.89 -17.41 -11.05
CA LYS A 133 -13.99 -18.01 -11.87
C LYS A 133 -14.99 -16.98 -12.42
N PRO A 134 -15.55 -16.06 -11.62
CA PRO A 134 -16.43 -15.02 -12.17
C PRO A 134 -15.68 -13.99 -13.01
N ILE A 135 -14.42 -13.65 -12.66
CA ILE A 135 -13.63 -12.66 -13.37
C ILE A 135 -13.30 -13.15 -14.80
N SER A 136 -12.86 -14.40 -14.95
CA SER A 136 -12.54 -14.96 -16.26
C SER A 136 -13.76 -15.08 -17.19
N LYS A 137 -14.97 -15.29 -16.63
CA LYS A 137 -16.21 -15.33 -17.41
C LYS A 137 -16.63 -13.98 -17.96
N LEU A 138 -16.28 -12.88 -17.32
CA LEU A 138 -16.67 -11.51 -17.72
C LEU A 138 -15.90 -11.00 -18.94
N VAL A 139 -14.69 -11.48 -19.19
CA VAL A 139 -13.80 -10.90 -20.21
C VAL A 139 -13.63 -11.79 -21.44
N GLY A 140 -14.00 -13.07 -21.36
CA GLY A 140 -13.81 -14.02 -22.47
C GLY A 140 -12.33 -14.41 -22.70
N GLU A 141 -12.14 -15.37 -23.59
CA GLU A 141 -10.81 -15.90 -23.94
C GLU A 141 -10.13 -15.01 -24.99
N GLN A 142 -9.31 -14.09 -24.58
CA GLN A 142 -8.46 -13.28 -25.47
C GLN A 142 -6.97 -13.39 -25.11
N THR A 143 -6.46 -14.61 -24.99
CA THR A 143 -5.05 -14.79 -24.65
C THR A 143 -4.39 -15.83 -25.53
N HIS A 144 -3.19 -15.48 -26.01
CA HIS A 144 -2.30 -16.39 -26.76
C HIS A 144 -1.60 -17.44 -25.88
N MET A 145 -1.95 -17.54 -24.59
CA MET A 145 -1.34 -18.47 -23.65
C MET A 145 -2.26 -19.66 -23.33
N SER A 146 -1.66 -20.75 -22.81
CA SER A 146 -2.46 -21.90 -22.38
C SER A 146 -3.40 -21.54 -21.24
N GLN A 147 -4.57 -22.16 -21.19
CA GLN A 147 -5.58 -21.98 -20.14
C GLN A 147 -5.00 -22.12 -18.72
N GLU A 148 -4.12 -23.10 -18.53
CA GLU A 148 -3.47 -23.34 -17.23
C GLU A 148 -2.54 -22.18 -16.84
N ALA A 149 -1.71 -21.70 -17.76
CA ALA A 149 -0.84 -20.55 -17.52
C ALA A 149 -1.63 -19.27 -17.23
N PHE A 150 -2.71 -19.03 -17.96
CA PHE A 150 -3.64 -17.93 -17.72
C PHE A 150 -4.23 -17.99 -16.31
N GLN A 151 -4.73 -19.13 -15.88
CA GLN A 151 -5.32 -19.30 -14.55
C GLN A 151 -4.29 -19.05 -13.44
N ILE A 152 -3.08 -19.59 -13.56
CA ILE A 152 -2.01 -19.38 -12.58
C ILE A 152 -1.63 -17.90 -12.48
N GLN A 153 -1.48 -17.23 -13.61
CA GLN A 153 -1.15 -15.80 -13.62
C GLN A 153 -2.29 -14.96 -13.05
N LEU A 154 -3.54 -15.25 -13.41
CA LEU A 154 -4.69 -14.51 -12.90
C LEU A 154 -4.84 -14.65 -11.37
N VAL A 155 -4.68 -15.85 -10.81
CA VAL A 155 -4.65 -16.05 -9.35
C VAL A 155 -3.50 -15.26 -8.72
N THR A 156 -2.33 -15.28 -9.35
CA THR A 156 -1.14 -14.57 -8.84
C THR A 156 -1.40 -13.07 -8.74
N ILE A 157 -1.99 -12.44 -9.76
CA ILE A 157 -2.25 -10.99 -9.72
C ILE A 157 -3.42 -10.62 -8.82
N ILE A 158 -4.44 -11.49 -8.68
CA ILE A 158 -5.50 -11.30 -7.68
C ILE A 158 -4.87 -11.24 -6.28
N VAL A 159 -3.99 -12.18 -5.93
CA VAL A 159 -3.27 -12.16 -4.65
C VAL A 159 -2.40 -10.91 -4.53
N LEU A 160 -1.70 -10.55 -5.60
CA LEU A 160 -0.81 -9.39 -5.61
C LEU A 160 -1.54 -8.08 -5.31
N PHE A 161 -2.70 -7.85 -5.92
CA PHE A 161 -3.46 -6.61 -5.72
C PHE A 161 -4.36 -6.66 -4.49
N CYS A 162 -5.05 -7.77 -4.23
CA CYS A 162 -6.06 -7.87 -3.17
C CYS A 162 -5.48 -8.22 -1.80
N ALA A 163 -4.36 -8.95 -1.76
CA ALA A 163 -3.77 -9.48 -0.52
C ALA A 163 -2.32 -9.02 -0.30
N SER A 164 -1.91 -7.90 -0.93
CA SER A 164 -0.57 -7.35 -0.71
C SER A 164 -0.44 -6.74 0.68
N GLY A 165 0.68 -7.03 1.36
CA GLY A 165 0.98 -6.45 2.67
C GLY A 165 0.96 -4.91 2.67
N THR A 166 1.49 -4.28 1.60
CA THR A 166 1.47 -2.83 1.41
C THR A 166 0.05 -2.27 1.29
N GLY A 167 -0.82 -2.97 0.55
CA GLY A 167 -2.22 -2.53 0.37
C GLY A 167 -3.06 -2.70 1.63
N ILE A 168 -2.91 -3.82 2.33
CA ILE A 168 -3.58 -4.08 3.61
C ILE A 168 -3.13 -3.05 4.64
N TYR A 169 -1.81 -2.85 4.80
CA TYR A 169 -1.26 -1.86 5.70
C TYR A 169 -1.76 -0.45 5.35
N GLY A 170 -1.62 -0.02 4.09
CA GLY A 170 -2.04 1.32 3.68
C GLY A 170 -3.53 1.58 3.87
N SER A 171 -4.38 0.55 3.71
CA SER A 171 -5.83 0.67 3.96
C SER A 171 -6.15 0.81 5.44
N LEU A 172 -5.46 0.06 6.30
CA LEU A 172 -5.60 0.14 7.75
C LEU A 172 -5.05 1.47 8.27
N ASP A 173 -3.87 1.90 7.80
CA ASP A 173 -3.27 3.19 8.19
C ASP A 173 -4.16 4.36 7.79
N ALA A 174 -4.69 4.36 6.55
CA ALA A 174 -5.65 5.36 6.11
C ALA A 174 -6.92 5.40 6.96
N GLY A 175 -7.40 4.25 7.43
CA GLY A 175 -8.55 4.15 8.33
C GLY A 175 -8.28 4.64 9.75
N VAL A 176 -7.07 4.42 10.27
CA VAL A 176 -6.65 4.80 11.63
C VAL A 176 -6.21 6.27 11.68
N THR A 177 -5.37 6.69 10.75
CA THR A 177 -4.70 8.00 10.81
C THR A 177 -5.24 9.02 9.82
N GLY A 178 -5.96 8.59 8.79
CA GLY A 178 -6.35 9.42 7.64
C GLY A 178 -5.20 9.69 6.67
N ASP A 179 -4.04 9.06 6.85
CA ASP A 179 -2.89 9.20 5.96
C ASP A 179 -3.01 8.26 4.76
N HIS A 180 -3.14 8.82 3.57
CA HIS A 180 -3.29 8.09 2.31
C HIS A 180 -1.98 7.93 1.53
N THR A 181 -0.86 8.46 2.04
CA THR A 181 0.43 8.55 1.32
C THR A 181 0.90 7.20 0.79
N ILE A 182 0.83 6.15 1.59
CA ILE A 182 1.25 4.80 1.21
C ILE A 182 0.39 4.24 0.08
N LEU A 183 -0.94 4.43 0.14
CA LEU A 183 -1.84 3.97 -0.92
C LEU A 183 -1.65 4.75 -2.22
N ILE A 184 -1.38 6.05 -2.15
CA ILE A 184 -1.09 6.88 -3.32
C ILE A 184 0.23 6.45 -3.97
N ALA A 185 1.29 6.25 -3.18
CA ALA A 185 2.55 5.73 -3.68
C ALA A 185 2.38 4.34 -4.32
N LYS A 186 1.62 3.45 -3.64
CA LYS A 186 1.25 2.14 -4.17
C LYS A 186 0.47 2.25 -5.48
N SER A 187 -0.43 3.23 -5.62
CA SER A 187 -1.22 3.42 -6.83
C SER A 187 -0.35 3.61 -8.08
N ILE A 188 0.77 4.30 -7.94
CA ILE A 188 1.74 4.46 -9.03
C ILE A 188 2.34 3.10 -9.41
N LEU A 189 2.79 2.33 -8.42
CA LEU A 189 3.36 1.00 -8.66
C LEU A 189 2.33 0.05 -9.27
N ASP A 190 1.11 0.06 -8.74
CA ASP A 190 0.03 -0.82 -9.18
C ASP A 190 -0.45 -0.49 -10.60
N PHE A 191 -0.48 0.79 -11.00
CA PHE A 191 -0.81 1.17 -12.36
C PHE A 191 0.13 0.51 -13.38
N PHE A 192 1.43 0.64 -13.19
CA PHE A 192 2.41 0.05 -14.09
C PHE A 192 2.43 -1.48 -14.00
N THR A 193 2.27 -2.03 -12.81
CA THR A 193 2.18 -3.48 -12.61
C THR A 193 0.95 -4.04 -13.32
N ALA A 194 -0.22 -3.40 -13.17
CA ALA A 194 -1.43 -3.77 -13.88
C ALA A 194 -1.26 -3.69 -15.40
N ALA A 195 -0.61 -2.63 -15.90
CA ALA A 195 -0.33 -2.50 -17.33
C ALA A 195 0.59 -3.63 -17.86
N ILE A 196 1.65 -3.98 -17.11
CA ILE A 196 2.56 -5.07 -17.49
C ILE A 196 1.83 -6.42 -17.55
N PHE A 197 1.02 -6.74 -16.53
CA PHE A 197 0.26 -7.99 -16.52
C PHE A 197 -0.83 -8.00 -17.58
N ALA A 198 -1.49 -6.87 -17.83
CA ALA A 198 -2.53 -6.77 -18.83
C ALA A 198 -2.00 -6.91 -20.28
N CYS A 199 -0.72 -6.63 -20.53
CA CYS A 199 -0.09 -6.97 -21.81
C CYS A 199 -0.18 -8.47 -22.14
N ASN A 200 -0.20 -9.34 -21.12
CA ASN A 200 -0.25 -10.80 -21.31
C ASN A 200 -1.66 -11.36 -21.05
N LEU A 201 -2.40 -10.79 -20.08
CA LEU A 201 -3.69 -11.30 -19.62
C LEU A 201 -4.88 -10.54 -20.21
N GLY A 202 -4.63 -9.43 -20.91
CA GLY A 202 -5.67 -8.58 -21.45
C GLY A 202 -6.43 -7.79 -20.40
N TYR A 203 -7.62 -7.32 -20.76
CA TYR A 203 -8.45 -6.43 -19.95
C TYR A 203 -8.99 -7.05 -18.64
N VAL A 204 -8.84 -8.37 -18.45
CA VAL A 204 -9.25 -9.04 -17.20
C VAL A 204 -8.60 -8.43 -15.96
N VAL A 205 -7.39 -7.86 -16.10
CA VAL A 205 -6.67 -7.21 -15.02
C VAL A 205 -7.45 -6.00 -14.48
N SER A 206 -8.12 -5.24 -15.33
CA SER A 206 -8.96 -4.09 -14.92
C SER A 206 -10.11 -4.50 -14.00
N VAL A 207 -10.68 -5.70 -14.20
CA VAL A 207 -11.80 -6.19 -13.37
C VAL A 207 -11.37 -6.46 -11.93
N ILE A 208 -10.08 -6.74 -11.69
CA ILE A 208 -9.53 -6.99 -10.35
C ILE A 208 -9.60 -5.74 -9.46
N ALA A 209 -9.68 -4.55 -10.05
CA ALA A 209 -9.86 -3.31 -9.31
C ALA A 209 -11.11 -3.33 -8.41
N LEU A 210 -12.18 -4.01 -8.83
CA LEU A 210 -13.43 -4.06 -8.07
C LEU A 210 -13.30 -4.88 -6.76
N PRO A 211 -12.89 -6.16 -6.77
CA PRO A 211 -12.70 -6.90 -5.52
C PRO A 211 -11.60 -6.28 -4.65
N GLN A 212 -10.54 -5.73 -5.22
CA GLN A 212 -9.50 -5.01 -4.48
C GLN A 212 -10.08 -3.80 -3.75
N PHE A 213 -10.90 -2.99 -4.41
CA PHE A 213 -11.60 -1.86 -3.79
C PHE A 213 -12.44 -2.31 -2.58
N VAL A 214 -13.25 -3.35 -2.76
CA VAL A 214 -14.13 -3.87 -1.70
C VAL A 214 -13.31 -4.33 -0.49
N ILE A 215 -12.25 -5.10 -0.71
CA ILE A 215 -11.39 -5.61 0.37
C ILE A 215 -10.73 -4.46 1.13
N PHE A 216 -10.12 -3.51 0.43
CA PHE A 216 -9.42 -2.39 1.05
C PHE A 216 -10.39 -1.43 1.75
N PHE A 217 -11.58 -1.25 1.20
CA PHE A 217 -12.63 -0.45 1.83
C PHE A 217 -13.15 -1.09 3.14
N LEU A 218 -13.32 -2.40 3.16
CA LEU A 218 -13.69 -3.13 4.40
C LEU A 218 -12.59 -3.04 5.46
N LEU A 219 -11.32 -3.14 5.06
CA LEU A 219 -10.18 -2.94 5.98
C LEU A 219 -10.14 -1.51 6.54
N PHE A 220 -10.36 -0.51 5.69
CA PHE A 220 -10.44 0.89 6.11
C PHE A 220 -11.58 1.16 7.10
N LEU A 221 -12.76 0.57 6.87
CA LEU A 221 -13.88 0.69 7.81
C LEU A 221 -13.59 -0.03 9.14
N GLY A 222 -13.00 -1.23 9.07
CA GLY A 222 -12.59 -1.99 10.26
C GLY A 222 -11.56 -1.25 11.10
N ALA A 223 -10.61 -0.57 10.46
CA ALA A 223 -9.58 0.22 11.13
C ALA A 223 -10.16 1.39 11.96
N LYS A 224 -11.24 2.02 11.50
CA LYS A 224 -11.93 3.09 12.25
C LYS A 224 -12.50 2.61 13.59
N LEU A 225 -12.90 1.35 13.69
CA LEU A 225 -13.42 0.78 14.95
C LEU A 225 -12.29 0.61 15.97
N ILE A 226 -11.05 0.41 15.49
CA ILE A 226 -9.89 0.17 16.35
C ILE A 226 -9.25 1.50 16.80
N PHE A 227 -9.38 2.56 15.99
CA PHE A 227 -8.75 3.86 16.24
C PHE A 227 -8.96 4.42 17.66
N PRO A 228 -10.16 4.42 18.25
CA PRO A 228 -10.37 4.95 19.60
C PRO A 228 -9.60 4.21 20.71
N LEU A 229 -9.11 3.00 20.41
CA LEU A 229 -8.35 2.15 21.34
C LEU A 229 -6.85 2.30 21.19
N THR A 230 -6.39 3.19 20.28
CA THR A 230 -4.97 3.33 19.95
C THR A 230 -4.36 4.61 20.55
N ASN A 231 -3.05 4.62 20.69
CA ASN A 231 -2.26 5.79 21.03
C ASN A 231 -1.15 6.03 19.99
N PRO A 232 -0.50 7.21 19.97
CA PRO A 232 0.52 7.54 18.96
C PRO A 232 1.69 6.53 18.89
N THR A 233 2.09 5.94 20.03
CA THR A 233 3.16 4.93 20.09
C THR A 233 2.72 3.63 19.42
N MET A 234 1.51 3.14 19.73
CA MET A 234 0.94 1.95 19.09
C MET A 234 0.81 2.13 17.58
N ILE A 235 0.40 3.32 17.13
CA ILE A 235 0.29 3.64 15.70
C ILE A 235 1.67 3.65 15.04
N ALA A 236 2.68 4.22 15.68
CA ALA A 236 4.06 4.25 15.16
C ALA A 236 4.65 2.83 15.02
N ASP A 237 4.45 1.98 16.02
CA ASP A 237 4.89 0.58 16.00
C ASP A 237 4.11 -0.25 14.96
N PHE A 238 2.80 -0.02 14.83
CA PHE A 238 1.98 -0.61 13.78
C PHE A 238 2.48 -0.22 12.37
N LYS A 239 2.80 1.05 12.15
CA LYS A 239 3.42 1.54 10.91
C LYS A 239 4.74 0.83 10.64
N ALA A 240 5.58 0.65 11.64
CA ALA A 240 6.86 -0.04 11.50
C ALA A 240 6.69 -1.52 11.11
N VAL A 241 5.72 -2.24 11.69
CA VAL A 241 5.38 -3.62 11.26
C VAL A 241 4.94 -3.62 9.78
N GLY A 242 4.09 -2.67 9.36
CA GLY A 242 3.74 -2.48 7.95
C GLY A 242 4.95 -2.24 7.06
N GLY A 243 5.94 -1.49 7.56
CA GLY A 243 7.22 -1.27 6.90
C GLY A 243 8.01 -2.56 6.64
N PHE A 244 8.03 -3.50 7.61
CA PHE A 244 8.63 -4.83 7.41
C PHE A 244 7.91 -5.64 6.31
N LEU A 245 6.58 -5.55 6.22
CA LEU A 245 5.82 -6.20 5.15
C LEU A 245 6.15 -5.59 3.77
N MET A 246 6.28 -4.26 3.68
CA MET A 246 6.68 -3.57 2.45
C MET A 246 8.10 -3.94 2.03
N LEU A 247 9.02 -3.99 2.98
CA LEU A 247 10.40 -4.40 2.75
C LEU A 247 10.48 -5.85 2.22
N ALA A 248 9.77 -6.77 2.87
CA ALA A 248 9.68 -8.17 2.45
C ALA A 248 9.07 -8.31 1.05
N THR A 249 8.05 -7.50 0.72
CA THR A 249 7.45 -7.44 -0.63
C THR A 249 8.47 -6.96 -1.66
N GLY A 250 9.26 -5.94 -1.35
CA GLY A 250 10.32 -5.44 -2.21
C GLY A 250 11.38 -6.50 -2.51
N PHE A 251 11.89 -7.20 -1.51
CA PHE A 251 12.82 -8.33 -1.70
C PHE A 251 12.25 -9.42 -2.61
N ARG A 252 10.97 -9.70 -2.46
CA ARG A 252 10.26 -10.67 -3.29
C ARG A 252 10.17 -10.22 -4.74
N MET A 253 9.86 -8.94 -4.99
CA MET A 253 9.76 -8.36 -6.34
C MET A 253 11.10 -8.32 -7.08
N VAL A 254 12.20 -8.05 -6.38
CA VAL A 254 13.55 -8.08 -6.96
C VAL A 254 14.16 -9.49 -7.01
N ASN A 255 13.40 -10.53 -6.64
CA ASN A 255 13.79 -11.93 -6.65
C ASN A 255 15.05 -12.27 -5.80
N ILE A 256 15.39 -11.46 -4.81
CA ILE A 256 16.51 -11.74 -3.88
C ILE A 256 16.12 -12.85 -2.92
N LYS A 257 14.93 -12.74 -2.30
CA LYS A 257 14.41 -13.75 -1.36
C LYS A 257 12.88 -13.77 -1.40
N GLN A 258 12.32 -14.98 -1.42
CA GLN A 258 10.87 -15.17 -1.36
C GLN A 258 10.41 -15.21 0.10
N PHE A 259 10.08 -14.06 0.66
CA PHE A 259 9.45 -13.97 1.98
C PHE A 259 7.97 -14.37 1.92
N PRO A 260 7.43 -15.04 2.95
CA PRO A 260 6.00 -15.39 3.02
C PRO A 260 5.16 -14.15 3.42
N THR A 261 5.11 -13.15 2.53
CA THR A 261 4.52 -11.84 2.83
C THR A 261 3.05 -11.90 3.25
N ALA A 262 2.30 -12.85 2.72
CA ALA A 262 0.91 -13.05 3.11
C ALA A 262 0.78 -13.68 4.51
N ASP A 263 1.71 -14.59 4.89
CA ASP A 263 1.76 -15.16 6.24
C ASP A 263 2.29 -14.13 7.27
N MET A 264 2.87 -13.01 6.84
CA MET A 264 3.26 -11.90 7.72
C MET A 264 2.08 -10.98 8.09
N ILE A 265 0.94 -11.05 7.40
CA ILE A 265 -0.22 -10.17 7.64
C ILE A 265 -0.70 -10.21 9.11
N PRO A 266 -0.79 -11.36 9.80
CA PRO A 266 -1.17 -11.39 11.21
C PRO A 266 -0.28 -10.56 12.13
N ALA A 267 0.99 -10.28 11.76
CA ALA A 267 1.87 -9.42 12.53
C ALA A 267 1.28 -8.02 12.76
N MET A 268 0.49 -7.52 11.81
CA MET A 268 -0.18 -6.22 11.93
C MET A 268 -1.25 -6.25 13.03
N VAL A 269 -1.93 -7.38 13.23
CA VAL A 269 -2.92 -7.54 14.31
C VAL A 269 -2.23 -7.55 15.66
N PHE A 270 -1.05 -8.17 15.78
CA PHE A 270 -0.27 -8.24 17.00
C PHE A 270 0.52 -6.95 17.32
N ALA A 271 0.75 -6.09 16.36
CA ALA A 271 1.55 -4.88 16.51
C ALA A 271 1.05 -3.98 17.64
N MET A 272 -0.23 -3.63 17.63
CA MET A 272 -0.83 -2.73 18.63
C MET A 272 -0.91 -3.37 20.02
N PRO A 273 -1.40 -4.61 20.22
CA PRO A 273 -1.40 -5.26 21.51
C PRO A 273 0.01 -5.39 22.12
N PHE A 274 1.01 -5.78 21.35
CA PHE A 274 2.36 -5.92 21.89
C PHE A 274 3.03 -4.58 22.18
N SER A 275 2.77 -3.55 21.39
CA SER A 275 3.21 -2.19 21.69
C SER A 275 2.60 -1.68 23.00
N TYR A 276 1.30 -1.95 23.23
CA TYR A 276 0.62 -1.62 24.48
C TYR A 276 1.21 -2.37 25.68
N LEU A 277 1.34 -3.70 25.58
CA LEU A 277 1.94 -4.53 26.63
C LEU A 277 3.35 -4.09 26.98
N TRP A 278 4.16 -3.76 25.96
CA TRP A 278 5.51 -3.27 26.18
C TRP A 278 5.51 -1.96 26.96
N THR A 279 4.71 -0.99 26.52
CA THR A 279 4.69 0.35 27.12
C THR A 279 4.05 0.36 28.51
N ALA A 280 2.97 -0.41 28.72
CA ALA A 280 2.18 -0.36 29.95
C ALA A 280 2.69 -1.30 31.05
N ILE A 281 3.33 -2.41 30.69
CA ILE A 281 3.73 -3.46 31.65
C ILE A 281 5.25 -3.61 31.72
N ILE A 282 5.91 -3.81 30.59
CA ILE A 282 7.34 -4.17 30.58
C ILE A 282 8.22 -2.96 30.86
N MET A 283 7.97 -1.82 30.21
CA MET A 283 8.78 -0.62 30.37
C MET A 283 8.80 -0.06 31.79
N PRO A 284 7.70 -0.07 32.57
CA PRO A 284 7.73 0.34 33.98
C PRO A 284 8.46 -0.63 34.91
N MET A 285 8.76 -1.85 34.46
CA MET A 285 9.45 -2.89 35.24
C MET A 285 10.97 -2.89 34.97
N LEU A 286 11.42 -2.22 33.90
CA LEU A 286 12.83 -2.05 33.52
C LEU A 286 13.40 -0.77 34.10
#